data_9e47a084c7e5c188aeb046cf099a2cec
#
_entry.id   9e47a084c7e5c188aeb046cf099a2cec
#
_cell.length_a   1.000
_cell.length_b   1.000
_cell.length_c   1.000
_cell.angle_alpha   90.00
_cell.angle_beta   90.00
_cell.angle_gamma   90.00
#
_symmetry.space_group_name_H-M   'P 1'
#
loop_
_entity.id
_entity.type
_entity.pdbx_description
1 polymer ?
#
loop_
_entity_poly.entity_id
_entity_poly.type
_entity_poly.pdbx_seq_one_letter_code
_entity_poly.pdbx_strand_id
1 'polypeptide(L)'
;MQRRGVTVAVIAISLLLGGLYYSTGDMGMVQLEQEIAAQVEEIVEYYDDVGLMNIYEEQGISAQELKEALVSFMGAAVRHLPAFYYLQAIMAVFFMLFLASFWCQKRNLNRLIRKPFDQEIMPWQMAWVVILGLALWLWGRDQLSTVYYIGSNILLLTVPIALYYGLAAVVYRIRQYKQRTRRIMVIVLAVLSLLFTASAIIFFTVIGLFDSLLDYRRLRTKEE
;
A
#
# COMPACT_ATOMS: atom_id res chain seq x y z
N MET A 1 -15.05 7.34 -23.56
CA MET A 1 -15.29 8.65 -22.88
C MET A 1 -15.29 8.54 -21.33
N GLN A 2 -15.89 7.50 -20.77
CA GLN A 2 -16.06 7.33 -19.31
C GLN A 2 -14.74 7.21 -18.50
N ARG A 3 -13.69 6.57 -19.04
CA ARG A 3 -12.38 6.44 -18.36
C ARG A 3 -11.66 7.78 -18.13
N ARG A 4 -11.77 8.74 -19.07
CA ARG A 4 -11.13 10.06 -18.94
C ARG A 4 -11.78 10.90 -17.82
N GLY A 5 -13.11 10.81 -17.64
CA GLY A 5 -13.82 11.51 -16.59
C GLY A 5 -13.43 11.06 -15.18
N VAL A 6 -13.30 9.74 -14.97
CA VAL A 6 -12.86 9.19 -13.68
C VAL A 6 -11.42 9.59 -13.36
N THR A 7 -10.52 9.55 -14.34
CA THR A 7 -9.12 9.96 -14.13
C THR A 7 -9.02 11.45 -13.79
N VAL A 8 -9.77 12.31 -14.48
CA VAL A 8 -9.81 13.76 -14.18
C VAL A 8 -10.39 14.01 -12.78
N ALA A 9 -11.47 13.33 -12.40
CA ALA A 9 -12.07 13.46 -11.07
C ALA A 9 -11.10 13.03 -9.97
N VAL A 10 -10.38 11.90 -10.13
CA VAL A 10 -9.38 11.43 -9.17
C VAL A 10 -8.24 12.44 -9.04
N ILE A 11 -7.73 12.98 -10.16
CA ILE A 11 -6.67 13.99 -10.14
C ILE A 11 -7.17 15.28 -9.44
N ALA A 12 -8.37 15.74 -9.77
CA ALA A 12 -8.95 16.94 -9.17
C ALA A 12 -9.16 16.79 -7.66
N ILE A 13 -9.68 15.64 -7.20
CA ILE A 13 -9.85 15.33 -5.78
C ILE A 13 -8.48 15.24 -5.09
N SER A 14 -7.49 14.60 -5.72
CA SER A 14 -6.14 14.50 -5.17
C SER A 14 -5.46 15.88 -5.05
N LEU A 15 -5.64 16.75 -6.02
CA LEU A 15 -5.13 18.13 -5.97
C LEU A 15 -5.85 18.97 -4.92
N LEU A 16 -7.17 18.83 -4.78
CA LEU A 16 -7.96 19.50 -3.74
C LEU A 16 -7.54 19.04 -2.34
N LEU A 17 -7.43 17.73 -2.12
CA LEU A 17 -7.00 17.17 -0.84
C LEU A 17 -5.54 17.52 -0.54
N GLY A 18 -4.66 17.49 -1.54
CA GLY A 18 -3.27 17.92 -1.41
C GLY A 18 -3.16 19.42 -1.12
N GLY A 19 -3.99 20.26 -1.76
CA GLY A 19 -4.05 21.70 -1.50
C GLY A 19 -4.60 22.03 -0.12
N LEU A 20 -5.65 21.33 0.33
CA LEU A 20 -6.17 21.42 1.69
C LEU A 20 -5.12 20.98 2.71
N TYR A 21 -4.47 19.86 2.49
CA TYR A 21 -3.39 19.39 3.35
C TYR A 21 -2.24 20.39 3.41
N TYR A 22 -1.83 20.99 2.29
CA TYR A 22 -0.76 21.99 2.27
C TYR A 22 -1.17 23.29 2.97
N SER A 23 -2.44 23.71 2.83
CA SER A 23 -2.94 24.97 3.45
C SER A 23 -3.24 24.84 4.95
N THR A 24 -3.56 23.63 5.43
CA THR A 24 -3.87 23.35 6.85
C THR A 24 -2.78 22.53 7.54
N GLY A 25 -1.85 21.93 6.76
CA GLY A 25 -1.04 20.82 7.15
C GLY A 25 -0.03 21.10 8.25
N ASP A 26 0.67 22.24 8.21
CA ASP A 26 1.72 22.47 9.22
C ASP A 26 1.13 22.73 10.61
N MET A 27 0.04 23.52 10.71
CA MET A 27 -0.61 23.76 12.00
C MET A 27 -1.30 22.49 12.54
N GLY A 28 -2.00 21.76 11.67
CA GLY A 28 -2.71 20.54 12.06
C GLY A 28 -1.79 19.40 12.48
N MET A 29 -0.64 19.26 11.83
CA MET A 29 0.35 18.23 12.19
C MET A 29 1.04 18.52 13.52
N VAL A 30 1.43 19.77 13.76
CA VAL A 30 2.05 20.17 15.04
C VAL A 30 1.06 19.98 16.19
N GLN A 31 -0.20 20.39 16.02
CA GLN A 31 -1.24 20.16 17.02
C GLN A 31 -1.46 18.68 17.28
N LEU A 32 -1.53 17.86 16.22
CA LEU A 32 -1.72 16.43 16.34
C LEU A 32 -0.55 15.73 17.02
N GLU A 33 0.69 16.15 16.73
CA GLU A 33 1.90 15.66 17.44
C GLU A 33 1.88 16.03 18.93
N GLN A 34 1.41 17.23 19.28
CA GLN A 34 1.23 17.65 20.67
C GLN A 34 0.14 16.87 21.39
N GLU A 35 -1.01 16.63 20.75
CA GLU A 35 -2.08 15.81 21.29
C GLU A 35 -1.64 14.36 21.52
N ILE A 36 -0.86 13.80 20.59
CA ILE A 36 -0.27 12.47 20.74
C ILE A 36 0.67 12.42 21.93
N ALA A 37 1.55 13.40 22.09
CA ALA A 37 2.47 13.44 23.20
C ALA A 37 1.72 13.49 24.55
N ALA A 38 0.64 14.27 24.65
CA ALA A 38 -0.20 14.33 25.83
C ALA A 38 -0.94 13.00 26.10
N GLN A 39 -1.50 12.37 25.06
CA GLN A 39 -2.16 11.07 25.20
C GLN A 39 -1.18 9.95 25.60
N VAL A 40 0.05 9.97 25.08
CA VAL A 40 1.08 8.98 25.43
C VAL A 40 1.48 9.17 26.90
N GLU A 41 1.53 10.39 27.41
CA GLU A 41 1.79 10.67 28.81
C GLU A 41 0.72 10.03 29.71
N GLU A 42 -0.55 10.27 29.39
CA GLU A 42 -1.69 9.65 30.08
C GLU A 42 -1.67 8.11 30.03
N ILE A 43 -1.29 7.52 28.88
CA ILE A 43 -1.15 6.07 28.74
C ILE A 43 -0.03 5.52 29.64
N VAL A 44 1.11 6.18 29.69
CA VAL A 44 2.25 5.73 30.52
C VAL A 44 1.91 5.85 31.99
N GLU A 45 1.25 6.94 32.42
CA GLU A 45 0.75 7.13 33.77
C GLU A 45 -0.27 6.04 34.16
N TYR A 46 -1.22 5.74 33.27
CA TYR A 46 -2.16 4.62 33.46
C TYR A 46 -1.46 3.27 33.61
N TYR A 47 -0.38 3.02 32.83
CA TYR A 47 0.41 1.78 32.94
C TYR A 47 1.13 1.66 34.28
N ASP A 48 1.57 2.80 34.84
CA ASP A 48 2.17 2.86 36.17
C ASP A 48 1.12 2.57 37.24
N ASP A 49 -0.04 3.22 37.20
CA ASP A 49 -1.14 3.05 38.14
C ASP A 49 -1.67 1.60 38.22
N VAL A 50 -1.74 0.89 37.08
CA VAL A 50 -2.21 -0.50 37.04
C VAL A 50 -1.07 -1.52 37.25
N GLY A 51 0.16 -1.06 37.51
CA GLY A 51 1.32 -1.91 37.77
C GLY A 51 1.87 -2.63 36.52
N LEU A 52 1.42 -2.28 35.32
CA LEU A 52 1.98 -2.81 34.07
C LEU A 52 3.40 -2.31 33.80
N MET A 53 3.74 -1.14 34.33
CA MET A 53 5.08 -0.56 34.17
C MET A 53 6.16 -1.46 34.76
N ASN A 54 5.88 -2.16 35.87
CA ASN A 54 6.80 -3.11 36.48
C ASN A 54 7.24 -4.23 35.52
N ILE A 55 6.33 -4.68 34.61
CA ILE A 55 6.63 -5.72 33.62
C ILE A 55 7.64 -5.20 32.59
N TYR A 56 7.54 -3.93 32.18
CA TYR A 56 8.48 -3.31 31.26
C TYR A 56 9.83 -3.07 31.92
N GLU A 57 9.84 -2.63 33.18
CA GLU A 57 11.05 -2.42 33.95
C GLU A 57 11.82 -3.74 34.21
N GLU A 58 11.14 -4.85 34.45
CA GLU A 58 11.73 -6.19 34.53
C GLU A 58 12.41 -6.60 33.20
N GLN A 59 11.93 -6.08 32.08
CA GLN A 59 12.55 -6.27 30.75
C GLN A 59 13.63 -5.24 30.44
N GLY A 60 13.92 -4.33 31.36
CA GLY A 60 14.94 -3.28 31.22
C GLY A 60 14.46 -2.06 30.42
N ILE A 61 13.15 -1.87 30.26
CA ILE A 61 12.55 -0.73 29.56
C ILE A 61 12.02 0.25 30.59
N SER A 62 12.62 1.42 30.67
CA SER A 62 12.15 2.50 31.56
C SER A 62 10.89 3.18 31.02
N ALA A 63 10.12 3.83 31.91
CA ALA A 63 8.95 4.63 31.55
C ALA A 63 9.26 5.69 30.49
N GLN A 64 10.47 6.30 30.57
CA GLN A 64 10.91 7.30 29.61
C GLN A 64 11.17 6.68 28.22
N GLU A 65 11.84 5.54 28.16
CA GLU A 65 12.09 4.83 26.89
C GLU A 65 10.78 4.35 26.24
N LEU A 66 9.83 3.86 27.04
CA LEU A 66 8.50 3.49 26.56
C LEU A 66 7.76 4.71 25.99
N LYS A 67 7.79 5.85 26.71
CA LYS A 67 7.19 7.11 26.26
C LYS A 67 7.77 7.55 24.92
N GLU A 68 9.11 7.59 24.80
CA GLU A 68 9.80 7.98 23.57
C GLU A 68 9.47 7.04 22.39
N ALA A 69 9.44 5.73 22.64
CA ALA A 69 9.08 4.74 21.64
C ALA A 69 7.63 4.92 21.16
N LEU A 70 6.67 5.14 22.07
CA LEU A 70 5.27 5.37 21.75
C LEU A 70 5.06 6.67 20.96
N VAL A 71 5.67 7.78 21.40
CA VAL A 71 5.60 9.07 20.68
C VAL A 71 6.19 8.93 19.28
N SER A 72 7.34 8.28 19.14
CA SER A 72 7.97 8.03 17.85
C SER A 72 7.10 7.18 16.93
N PHE A 73 6.53 6.09 17.45
CA PHE A 73 5.64 5.19 16.70
C PHE A 73 4.35 5.89 16.26
N MET A 74 3.68 6.57 17.19
CA MET A 74 2.43 7.28 16.87
C MET A 74 2.68 8.46 15.92
N GLY A 75 3.75 9.22 16.12
CA GLY A 75 4.15 10.29 15.20
C GLY A 75 4.43 9.77 13.80
N ALA A 76 5.12 8.64 13.66
CA ALA A 76 5.32 8.00 12.37
C ALA A 76 3.98 7.54 11.75
N ALA A 77 3.06 6.97 12.53
CA ALA A 77 1.74 6.56 12.06
C ALA A 77 0.93 7.74 11.52
N VAL A 78 0.93 8.88 12.23
CA VAL A 78 0.25 10.11 11.79
C VAL A 78 0.78 10.62 10.45
N ARG A 79 2.08 10.61 10.26
CA ARG A 79 2.71 11.04 8.99
C ARG A 79 2.36 10.12 7.82
N HIS A 80 1.86 8.91 8.07
CA HIS A 80 1.35 7.99 7.06
C HIS A 80 -0.18 8.01 6.91
N LEU A 81 -0.92 8.77 7.72
CA LEU A 81 -2.37 8.89 7.61
C LEU A 81 -2.87 9.21 6.19
N PRO A 82 -2.25 10.12 5.43
CA PRO A 82 -2.68 10.39 4.07
C PRO A 82 -2.71 9.13 3.20
N ALA A 83 -1.67 8.29 3.26
CA ALA A 83 -1.62 7.05 2.50
C ALA A 83 -2.68 6.04 2.98
N PHE A 84 -2.93 5.93 4.29
CA PHE A 84 -3.97 5.05 4.83
C PHE A 84 -5.37 5.45 4.37
N TYR A 85 -5.70 6.75 4.35
CA TYR A 85 -6.99 7.22 3.83
C TYR A 85 -7.16 6.91 2.34
N TYR A 86 -6.13 7.15 1.51
CA TYR A 86 -6.17 6.78 0.11
C TYR A 86 -6.28 5.26 -0.09
N LEU A 87 -5.55 4.47 0.68
CA LEU A 87 -5.62 3.02 0.61
C LEU A 87 -7.01 2.51 0.99
N GLN A 88 -7.62 3.06 2.04
CA GLN A 88 -8.99 2.75 2.44
C GLN A 88 -9.98 3.11 1.32
N ALA A 89 -9.85 4.27 0.69
CA ALA A 89 -10.70 4.68 -0.42
C ALA A 89 -10.54 3.74 -1.63
N ILE A 90 -9.31 3.36 -1.98
CA ILE A 90 -9.03 2.39 -3.05
C ILE A 90 -9.67 1.04 -2.73
N MET A 91 -9.53 0.54 -1.51
CA MET A 91 -10.12 -0.72 -1.06
C MET A 91 -11.65 -0.67 -1.10
N ALA A 92 -12.27 0.44 -0.66
CA ALA A 92 -13.71 0.62 -0.73
C ALA A 92 -14.23 0.59 -2.18
N VAL A 93 -13.57 1.33 -3.10
CA VAL A 93 -13.92 1.31 -4.53
C VAL A 93 -13.71 -0.08 -5.13
N PHE A 94 -12.60 -0.75 -4.81
CA PHE A 94 -12.34 -2.11 -5.27
C PHE A 94 -13.43 -3.08 -4.81
N PHE A 95 -13.83 -3.01 -3.54
CA PHE A 95 -14.87 -3.86 -2.97
C PHE A 95 -16.24 -3.58 -3.60
N MET A 96 -16.60 -2.33 -3.80
CA MET A 96 -17.84 -1.94 -4.48
C MET A 96 -17.88 -2.44 -5.93
N LEU A 97 -16.77 -2.33 -6.67
CA LEU A 97 -16.65 -2.86 -8.02
C LEU A 97 -16.71 -4.39 -8.05
N PHE A 98 -16.12 -5.05 -7.07
CA PHE A 98 -16.19 -6.50 -6.90
C PHE A 98 -17.63 -6.97 -6.69
N LEU A 99 -18.36 -6.34 -5.76
CA LEU A 99 -19.77 -6.64 -5.50
C LEU A 99 -20.64 -6.36 -6.73
N ALA A 100 -20.45 -5.24 -7.40
CA ALA A 100 -21.16 -4.88 -8.61
C ALA A 100 -20.90 -5.89 -9.74
N SER A 101 -19.64 -6.32 -9.92
CA SER A 101 -19.27 -7.36 -10.89
C SER A 101 -19.94 -8.69 -10.58
N PHE A 102 -19.93 -9.12 -9.32
CA PHE A 102 -20.59 -10.34 -8.88
C PHE A 102 -22.11 -10.31 -9.14
N TRP A 103 -22.76 -9.17 -8.84
CA TRP A 103 -24.19 -8.98 -9.09
C TRP A 103 -24.53 -9.01 -10.59
N CYS A 104 -23.73 -8.32 -11.42
CA CYS A 104 -23.91 -8.30 -12.86
C CYS A 104 -23.72 -9.68 -13.50
N GLN A 105 -22.75 -10.46 -13.04
CA GLN A 105 -22.56 -11.85 -13.47
C GLN A 105 -23.79 -12.71 -13.14
N LYS A 106 -24.34 -12.58 -11.92
CA LYS A 106 -25.55 -13.32 -11.50
C LYS A 106 -26.79 -12.97 -12.32
N ARG A 107 -26.85 -11.76 -12.89
CA ARG A 107 -27.95 -11.28 -13.73
C ARG A 107 -27.68 -11.36 -15.23
N ASN A 108 -26.61 -12.02 -15.67
CA ASN A 108 -26.17 -12.11 -17.08
C ASN A 108 -26.04 -10.74 -17.78
N LEU A 109 -25.66 -9.71 -17.05
CA LEU A 109 -25.43 -8.39 -17.58
C LEU A 109 -23.97 -8.27 -18.02
N ASN A 110 -23.71 -8.37 -19.33
CA ASN A 110 -22.35 -8.35 -19.91
C ASN A 110 -21.62 -7.00 -19.82
N ARG A 111 -22.16 -5.98 -19.14
CA ARG A 111 -21.60 -4.61 -19.12
C ARG A 111 -20.32 -4.46 -18.30
N LEU A 112 -19.97 -5.41 -17.42
CA LEU A 112 -18.80 -5.38 -16.56
C LEU A 112 -17.92 -6.63 -16.74
N ILE A 113 -17.74 -7.09 -17.99
CA ILE A 113 -16.78 -8.16 -18.27
C ILE A 113 -15.37 -7.61 -17.98
N ARG A 114 -14.79 -8.02 -16.87
CA ARG A 114 -13.38 -7.77 -16.56
C ARG A 114 -12.50 -8.73 -17.37
N LYS A 115 -11.34 -8.22 -17.78
CA LYS A 115 -10.28 -9.11 -18.25
C LYS A 115 -9.97 -10.15 -17.17
N PRO A 116 -9.63 -11.39 -17.53
CA PRO A 116 -9.13 -12.36 -16.55
C PRO A 116 -7.96 -11.77 -15.77
N PHE A 117 -7.88 -12.07 -14.48
CA PHE A 117 -6.85 -11.55 -13.57
C PHE A 117 -5.42 -11.66 -14.13
N ASP A 118 -5.11 -12.80 -14.73
CA ASP A 118 -3.80 -13.08 -15.33
C ASP A 118 -3.50 -12.29 -16.62
N GLN A 119 -4.49 -11.59 -17.18
CA GLN A 119 -4.35 -10.70 -18.35
C GLN A 119 -4.33 -9.21 -17.98
N GLU A 120 -4.50 -8.87 -16.71
CA GLU A 120 -4.41 -7.49 -16.26
C GLU A 120 -2.95 -7.02 -16.26
N ILE A 121 -2.68 -5.83 -16.82
CA ILE A 121 -1.34 -5.23 -16.93
C ILE A 121 -1.37 -3.89 -16.21
N MET A 122 -0.33 -3.62 -15.41
CA MET A 122 -0.14 -2.33 -14.76
C MET A 122 0.21 -1.26 -15.82
N PRO A 123 -0.43 -0.06 -15.77
CA PRO A 123 -0.02 1.05 -16.62
C PRO A 123 1.47 1.41 -16.38
N TRP A 124 2.22 1.63 -17.46
CA TRP A 124 3.66 1.91 -17.35
C TRP A 124 3.98 3.18 -16.54
N GLN A 125 3.06 4.15 -16.53
CA GLN A 125 3.18 5.37 -15.74
C GLN A 125 3.26 5.06 -14.23
N MET A 126 2.54 4.04 -13.76
CA MET A 126 2.56 3.63 -12.35
C MET A 126 3.93 3.09 -11.95
N ALA A 127 4.67 2.45 -12.85
CA ALA A 127 6.02 2.00 -12.57
C ALA A 127 6.96 3.17 -12.24
N TRP A 128 6.83 4.28 -12.97
CA TRP A 128 7.60 5.50 -12.69
C TRP A 128 7.23 6.14 -11.35
N VAL A 129 5.95 6.08 -10.95
CA VAL A 129 5.52 6.56 -9.63
C VAL A 129 6.17 5.74 -8.51
N VAL A 130 6.25 4.41 -8.67
CA VAL A 130 6.95 3.55 -7.69
C VAL A 130 8.44 3.88 -7.63
N ILE A 131 9.09 4.05 -8.79
CA ILE A 131 10.52 4.41 -8.87
C ILE A 131 10.77 5.77 -8.22
N LEU A 132 9.92 6.77 -8.47
CA LEU A 132 10.00 8.08 -7.84
C LEU A 132 9.81 7.98 -6.33
N GLY A 133 8.80 7.24 -5.87
CA GLY A 133 8.58 6.99 -4.45
C GLY A 133 9.78 6.36 -3.76
N LEU A 134 10.41 5.37 -4.42
CA LEU A 134 11.61 4.71 -3.92
C LEU A 134 12.81 5.68 -3.87
N ALA A 135 12.99 6.50 -4.89
CA ALA A 135 14.06 7.50 -4.94
C ALA A 135 13.93 8.53 -3.82
N LEU A 136 12.71 9.08 -3.61
CA LEU A 136 12.43 10.03 -2.53
C LEU A 136 12.61 9.39 -1.15
N TRP A 137 12.15 8.17 -0.98
CA TRP A 137 12.30 7.42 0.27
C TRP A 137 13.77 7.19 0.61
N LEU A 138 14.59 6.76 -0.35
CA LEU A 138 16.02 6.55 -0.15
C LEU A 138 16.76 7.86 0.13
N TRP A 139 16.41 8.93 -0.59
CA TRP A 139 17.06 10.23 -0.41
C TRP A 139 16.77 10.84 0.97
N GLY A 140 15.53 10.73 1.43
CA GLY A 140 15.14 11.31 2.73
C GLY A 140 15.45 10.43 3.95
N ARG A 141 16.00 9.22 3.75
CA ARG A 141 16.15 8.20 4.80
C ARG A 141 17.04 8.63 5.98
N ASP A 142 18.16 9.27 5.69
CA ASP A 142 19.17 9.56 6.72
C ASP A 142 18.71 10.57 7.76
N GLN A 143 17.78 11.46 7.40
CA GLN A 143 17.27 12.53 8.27
C GLN A 143 15.81 12.37 8.66
N LEU A 144 15.14 11.28 8.23
CA LEU A 144 13.68 11.09 8.36
C LEU A 144 12.90 12.36 7.96
N SER A 145 13.37 13.02 6.90
CA SER A 145 12.87 14.30 6.43
C SER A 145 11.45 14.18 5.83
N THR A 146 10.82 15.31 5.58
CA THR A 146 9.54 15.36 4.85
C THR A 146 9.60 14.59 3.53
N VAL A 147 10.75 14.62 2.83
CA VAL A 147 10.98 13.87 1.59
C VAL A 147 10.88 12.36 1.81
N TYR A 148 11.40 11.84 2.93
CA TYR A 148 11.25 10.45 3.33
C TYR A 148 9.78 10.05 3.46
N TYR A 149 8.98 10.86 4.16
CA TYR A 149 7.56 10.56 4.38
C TYR A 149 6.74 10.69 3.09
N ILE A 150 7.05 11.64 2.21
CA ILE A 150 6.43 11.70 0.88
C ILE A 150 6.73 10.42 0.10
N GLY A 151 7.99 10.02 0.04
CA GLY A 151 8.42 8.79 -0.64
C GLY A 151 7.75 7.54 -0.07
N SER A 152 7.73 7.40 1.26
CA SER A 152 7.12 6.24 1.93
C SER A 152 5.60 6.20 1.76
N ASN A 153 4.90 7.34 1.78
CA ASN A 153 3.47 7.40 1.48
C ASN A 153 3.16 6.98 0.04
N ILE A 154 3.98 7.41 -0.93
CA ILE A 154 3.86 6.97 -2.33
C ILE A 154 4.06 5.45 -2.43
N LEU A 155 5.08 4.91 -1.77
CA LEU A 155 5.35 3.47 -1.77
C LEU A 155 4.23 2.68 -1.10
N LEU A 156 3.70 3.14 0.03
CA LEU A 156 2.60 2.50 0.74
C LEU A 156 1.36 2.32 -0.15
N LEU A 157 1.11 3.29 -1.04
CA LEU A 157 0.00 3.22 -2.00
C LEU A 157 0.31 2.36 -3.22
N THR A 158 1.53 2.45 -3.75
CA THR A 158 1.85 1.91 -5.06
C THR A 158 2.40 0.49 -5.02
N VAL A 159 3.09 0.09 -3.93
CA VAL A 159 3.61 -1.26 -3.74
C VAL A 159 2.49 -2.32 -3.75
N PRO A 160 1.36 -2.17 -3.04
CA PRO A 160 0.25 -3.11 -3.13
C PRO A 160 -0.31 -3.26 -4.55
N ILE A 161 -0.35 -2.16 -5.30
CA ILE A 161 -0.80 -2.17 -6.70
C ILE A 161 0.19 -2.96 -7.57
N ALA A 162 1.49 -2.67 -7.45
CA ALA A 162 2.53 -3.38 -8.18
C ALA A 162 2.58 -4.88 -7.83
N LEU A 163 2.39 -5.22 -6.56
CA LEU A 163 2.27 -6.59 -6.06
C LEU A 163 1.08 -7.33 -6.70
N TYR A 164 -0.09 -6.68 -6.77
CA TYR A 164 -1.27 -7.26 -7.41
C TYR A 164 -0.99 -7.63 -8.88
N TYR A 165 -0.37 -6.72 -9.65
CA TYR A 165 -0.02 -7.00 -11.04
C TYR A 165 1.13 -8.00 -11.19
N GLY A 166 2.06 -8.03 -10.24
CA GLY A 166 3.10 -9.05 -10.19
C GLY A 166 2.55 -10.46 -9.95
N LEU A 167 1.57 -10.59 -9.04
CA LEU A 167 0.83 -11.83 -8.86
C LEU A 167 0.11 -12.24 -10.16
N ALA A 168 -0.53 -11.29 -10.85
CA ALA A 168 -1.19 -11.56 -12.13
C ALA A 168 -0.19 -12.09 -13.19
N ALA A 169 1.02 -11.53 -13.25
CA ALA A 169 2.07 -11.99 -14.16
C ALA A 169 2.55 -13.40 -13.84
N VAL A 170 2.73 -13.71 -12.57
CA VAL A 170 3.13 -15.05 -12.11
C VAL A 170 2.03 -16.07 -12.39
N VAL A 171 0.77 -15.75 -12.09
CA VAL A 171 -0.38 -16.63 -12.39
C VAL A 171 -0.49 -16.89 -13.88
N TYR A 172 -0.27 -15.87 -14.73
CA TYR A 172 -0.22 -16.04 -16.19
C TYR A 172 0.82 -17.09 -16.62
N ARG A 173 2.03 -17.03 -16.05
CA ARG A 173 3.10 -18.00 -16.32
C ARG A 173 2.73 -19.39 -15.83
N ILE A 174 2.23 -19.51 -14.61
CA ILE A 174 1.85 -20.79 -14.01
C ILE A 174 0.73 -21.47 -14.81
N ARG A 175 -0.20 -20.72 -15.39
CA ARG A 175 -1.29 -21.25 -16.21
C ARG A 175 -0.82 -21.94 -17.51
N GLN A 176 0.38 -21.61 -17.99
CA GLN A 176 0.95 -22.24 -19.19
C GLN A 176 1.45 -23.65 -18.98
N TYR A 177 1.63 -24.09 -17.72
CA TYR A 177 2.09 -25.45 -17.38
C TYR A 177 0.93 -26.46 -17.32
N LYS A 178 1.29 -27.76 -17.48
CA LYS A 178 0.33 -28.85 -17.30
C LYS A 178 -0.31 -28.83 -15.92
N GLN A 179 -1.56 -29.28 -15.79
CA GLN A 179 -2.36 -29.16 -14.56
C GLN A 179 -1.65 -29.69 -13.29
N ARG A 180 -0.94 -30.82 -13.39
CA ARG A 180 -0.20 -31.38 -12.24
C ARG A 180 0.92 -30.47 -11.79
N THR A 181 1.77 -30.00 -12.72
CA THR A 181 2.87 -29.07 -12.44
C THR A 181 2.34 -27.73 -11.90
N ARG A 182 1.24 -27.22 -12.47
CA ARG A 182 0.58 -26.00 -12.02
C ARG A 182 0.16 -26.07 -10.56
N ARG A 183 -0.47 -27.18 -10.13
CA ARG A 183 -0.89 -27.36 -8.72
C ARG A 183 0.32 -27.36 -7.78
N ILE A 184 1.38 -28.07 -8.14
CA ILE A 184 2.60 -28.13 -7.33
C ILE A 184 3.23 -26.73 -7.23
N MET A 185 3.36 -26.00 -8.34
CA MET A 185 3.93 -24.65 -8.35
C MET A 185 3.13 -23.67 -7.49
N VAL A 186 1.79 -23.73 -7.56
CA VAL A 186 0.93 -22.86 -6.72
C VAL A 186 1.14 -23.18 -5.23
N ILE A 187 1.18 -24.46 -4.84
CA ILE A 187 1.39 -24.85 -3.45
C ILE A 187 2.77 -24.42 -2.96
N VAL A 188 3.83 -24.70 -3.74
CA VAL A 188 5.20 -24.30 -3.40
C VAL A 188 5.31 -22.79 -3.26
N LEU A 189 4.76 -22.04 -4.21
CA LEU A 189 4.77 -20.56 -4.18
C LEU A 189 4.02 -20.04 -2.96
N ALA A 190 2.85 -20.58 -2.63
CA ALA A 190 2.08 -20.19 -1.46
C ALA A 190 2.85 -20.46 -0.16
N VAL A 191 3.45 -21.65 -0.01
CA VAL A 191 4.26 -21.99 1.17
C VAL A 191 5.47 -21.08 1.29
N LEU A 192 6.21 -20.85 0.20
CA LEU A 192 7.37 -19.95 0.21
C LEU A 192 6.96 -18.51 0.53
N SER A 193 5.82 -18.04 0.00
CA SER A 193 5.32 -16.69 0.30
C SER A 193 4.91 -16.53 1.76
N LEU A 194 4.41 -17.57 2.40
CA LEU A 194 4.09 -17.55 3.83
C LEU A 194 5.35 -17.58 4.70
N LEU A 195 6.33 -18.40 4.34
CA LEU A 195 7.60 -18.50 5.08
C LEU A 195 8.48 -17.26 4.93
N PHE A 196 8.49 -16.66 3.74
CA PHE A 196 9.34 -15.52 3.38
C PHE A 196 8.49 -14.32 2.90
N THR A 197 7.53 -13.87 3.72
CA THR A 197 6.54 -12.85 3.34
C THR A 197 7.18 -11.57 2.80
N ALA A 198 8.19 -11.02 3.49
CA ALA A 198 8.86 -9.79 3.06
C ALA A 198 9.55 -9.96 1.69
N SER A 199 10.26 -11.07 1.49
CA SER A 199 10.92 -11.38 0.22
C SER A 199 9.90 -11.61 -0.89
N ALA A 200 8.77 -12.24 -0.60
CA ALA A 200 7.69 -12.49 -1.56
C ALA A 200 7.04 -11.15 -2.00
N ILE A 201 6.82 -10.21 -1.09
CA ILE A 201 6.30 -8.88 -1.41
C ILE A 201 7.26 -8.18 -2.38
N ILE A 202 8.55 -8.16 -2.08
CA ILE A 202 9.57 -7.54 -2.95
C ILE A 202 9.57 -8.24 -4.32
N PHE A 203 9.61 -9.57 -4.34
CA PHE A 203 9.65 -10.35 -5.57
C PHE A 203 8.46 -10.07 -6.49
N PHE A 204 7.23 -10.14 -5.97
CA PHE A 204 6.05 -9.86 -6.79
C PHE A 204 5.98 -8.40 -7.22
N THR A 205 6.37 -7.45 -6.35
CA THR A 205 6.42 -6.03 -6.71
C THR A 205 7.38 -5.80 -7.87
N VAL A 206 8.57 -6.36 -7.80
CA VAL A 206 9.60 -6.25 -8.86
C VAL A 206 9.09 -6.88 -10.16
N ILE A 207 8.48 -8.07 -10.12
CA ILE A 207 7.87 -8.67 -11.32
C ILE A 207 6.79 -7.77 -11.91
N GLY A 208 5.92 -7.18 -11.08
CA GLY A 208 4.88 -6.27 -11.55
C GLY A 208 5.44 -5.03 -12.25
N LEU A 209 6.51 -4.45 -11.71
CA LEU A 209 7.22 -3.33 -12.32
C LEU A 209 7.84 -3.71 -13.67
N PHE A 210 8.59 -4.81 -13.71
CA PHE A 210 9.24 -5.25 -14.95
C PHE A 210 8.22 -5.63 -16.03
N ASP A 211 7.15 -6.32 -15.66
CA ASP A 211 6.08 -6.65 -16.62
C ASP A 211 5.41 -5.38 -17.18
N SER A 212 5.25 -4.35 -16.34
CA SER A 212 4.71 -3.05 -16.76
C SER A 212 5.63 -2.31 -17.73
N LEU A 213 6.95 -2.33 -17.50
CA LEU A 213 7.92 -1.60 -18.31
C LEU A 213 8.28 -2.35 -19.60
N LEU A 214 8.47 -3.67 -19.51
CA LEU A 214 9.02 -4.48 -20.60
C LEU A 214 7.96 -5.26 -21.39
N ASP A 215 6.67 -5.19 -20.98
CA ASP A 215 5.57 -5.98 -21.56
C ASP A 215 5.97 -7.46 -21.75
N TYR A 216 6.52 -8.06 -20.71
CA TYR A 216 7.08 -9.40 -20.71
C TYR A 216 6.07 -10.48 -21.19
N ARG A 217 4.78 -10.23 -20.97
CA ARG A 217 3.69 -11.10 -21.41
C ARG A 217 3.23 -10.82 -22.84
N ARG A 218 3.72 -9.76 -23.48
CA ARG A 218 3.35 -9.27 -24.81
C ARG A 218 1.82 -9.13 -24.98
N LEU A 219 1.17 -8.63 -23.94
CA LEU A 219 -0.28 -8.48 -23.95
C LEU A 219 -0.72 -7.14 -24.57
N ARG A 220 0.14 -6.12 -24.57
CA ARG A 220 -0.15 -4.82 -25.18
C ARG A 220 -0.11 -4.89 -26.69
N THR A 221 0.86 -5.60 -27.26
CA THR A 221 1.01 -5.80 -28.71
C THR A 221 -0.10 -6.63 -29.36
N LYS A 222 -0.96 -7.28 -28.56
CA LYS A 222 -2.11 -8.03 -29.07
C LYS A 222 -3.40 -7.21 -29.12
N GLU A 223 -3.39 -5.99 -28.56
CA GLU A 223 -4.56 -5.10 -28.50
C GLU A 223 -4.49 -3.95 -29.53
N GLU A 224 -3.33 -3.77 -30.22
CA GLU A 224 -3.14 -2.92 -31.40
C GLU A 224 -3.42 -3.73 -32.67
#